data_6a85048be4df1450ae371aeb21be4e4c
#
_entry.id   6a85048be4df1450ae371aeb21be4e4c
#
_cell.length_a   1.000
_cell.length_b   1.000
_cell.length_c   1.000
_cell.angle_alpha   90.00
_cell.angle_beta   90.00
_cell.angle_gamma   90.00
#
_symmetry.space_group_name_H-M   'P 1'
#
loop_
_entity.id
_entity.type
_entity.pdbx_description
1 polymer ?
#
loop_
_entity_poly.entity_id
_entity_poly.type
_entity_poly.pdbx_seq_one_letter_code
_entity_poly.pdbx_strand_id
1 'polypeptide(L)'
;MVKITTRPIQGEGFGFDVRSGYNQWEYAGFVEQLNWNYRRDKLDVFGTVYYRKSEGFDESRFTQDVHVDTLWHQDNYQFAKTNQQAFTNIAGVNYAFDENNSIGVKYTLKANPDARYHTIFNSDVYADGTHYDYLANDINATAYYNPSHSVNVYYKGMAGKTEIDFNADYLFDKNGDNTIQREESSNKEDRVVTSTNTLRSELFAAKLVLSRPLLGGNVMIGAEYSHTERQDDYVNPEGYVPTSFSKLKEQNISPFLEYSRNTPIGQLSVGGRYEWVNFDYYEDGKYMEGQSRNFSNFFPSVSLGSEIGGVQLQLSYAAKTRRPSYQQLSNNVTYANRFTLQSGNPLLEHEVVHNVSLMGAWKFMQFSVDYNDRRNAIIYWGEQMEYNPAVTLISFKNLHSLKSVSAFLSLAPKFGIWSPQLNWGVQKQWLDLETTDGLLKMNKPMFTGAFNNTFNFNHGWMASVEMNYQSKGDMENCSETKNIFYVDAGVTKFFWGDRMSVKLSGTDLFHGMKSGNRMYYNRASSLQINNYDSRKVMLTVRYKFNATRNKYKGSGAGESEKERL
;
A
#
# COMPACT_ATOMS: atom_id res chain seq x y z
N MET A 1 10.80 24.00 -1.26
CA MET A 1 11.35 22.83 -1.99
C MET A 1 12.88 22.93 -1.94
N VAL A 2 13.53 22.07 -1.15
CA VAL A 2 14.99 22.00 -1.12
C VAL A 2 15.42 21.22 -2.36
N LYS A 3 15.98 21.91 -3.36
CA LYS A 3 16.57 21.29 -4.54
C LYS A 3 17.92 20.71 -4.13
N ILE A 4 17.95 19.44 -3.70
CA ILE A 4 19.22 18.72 -3.46
C ILE A 4 19.78 18.38 -4.84
N THR A 5 20.73 19.19 -5.30
CA THR A 5 21.51 18.87 -6.47
C THR A 5 22.64 17.94 -6.05
N THR A 6 22.42 16.64 -6.11
CA THR A 6 23.50 15.67 -5.96
C THR A 6 24.41 15.77 -7.18
N ARG A 7 25.69 16.06 -6.99
CA ARG A 7 26.68 15.93 -8.07
C ARG A 7 26.64 14.49 -8.59
N PRO A 8 26.48 14.26 -9.89
CA PRO A 8 26.54 12.92 -10.43
C PRO A 8 27.94 12.35 -10.14
N ILE A 9 27.98 11.22 -9.45
CA ILE A 9 29.22 10.44 -9.33
C ILE A 9 29.45 9.88 -10.73
N GLN A 10 30.39 10.47 -11.46
CA GLN A 10 30.77 10.03 -12.81
C GLN A 10 31.63 8.77 -12.67
N GLY A 11 31.02 7.61 -12.86
CA GLY A 11 31.73 6.35 -13.04
C GLY A 11 31.44 5.83 -14.44
N GLU A 12 32.40 5.86 -15.35
CA GLU A 12 32.32 5.11 -16.59
C GLU A 12 32.65 3.64 -16.35
N GLY A 13 32.11 2.75 -17.19
CA GLY A 13 32.33 1.31 -17.14
C GLY A 13 31.27 0.55 -16.36
N PHE A 14 31.62 -0.66 -15.98
CA PHE A 14 30.73 -1.58 -15.27
C PHE A 14 30.79 -1.37 -13.76
N GLY A 15 29.65 -1.38 -13.12
CA GLY A 15 29.52 -1.32 -11.68
C GLY A 15 28.42 -2.26 -11.18
N PHE A 16 28.53 -2.71 -9.94
CA PHE A 16 27.50 -3.54 -9.31
C PHE A 16 27.44 -3.37 -7.78
N ASP A 17 26.31 -3.74 -7.23
CA ASP A 17 25.99 -3.74 -5.80
C ASP A 17 25.26 -5.04 -5.49
N VAL A 18 25.90 -5.94 -4.76
CA VAL A 18 25.36 -7.23 -4.32
C VAL A 18 24.99 -7.14 -2.86
N ARG A 19 23.79 -7.62 -2.52
CA ARG A 19 23.31 -7.78 -1.16
C ARG A 19 22.80 -9.19 -0.98
N SER A 20 23.32 -9.89 0.05
CA SER A 20 22.84 -11.19 0.52
C SER A 20 22.39 -11.08 1.97
N GLY A 21 21.21 -11.55 2.28
CA GLY A 21 20.62 -11.53 3.60
C GLY A 21 20.04 -12.87 3.98
N TYR A 22 20.42 -13.35 5.16
CA TYR A 22 19.83 -14.51 5.82
C TYR A 22 19.14 -14.08 7.09
N ASN A 23 17.89 -14.50 7.29
CA ASN A 23 17.19 -14.28 8.56
C ASN A 23 16.71 -15.61 9.13
N GLN A 24 16.64 -15.66 10.45
CA GLN A 24 16.22 -16.84 11.20
C GLN A 24 15.48 -16.41 12.46
N TRP A 25 14.38 -17.07 12.73
CA TRP A 25 13.74 -17.22 14.02
C TRP A 25 13.02 -18.59 14.01
N GLU A 26 11.69 -18.63 13.99
CA GLU A 26 10.96 -19.91 13.81
C GLU A 26 11.28 -20.52 12.43
N TYR A 27 11.33 -19.68 11.39
CA TYR A 27 11.59 -20.07 10.01
C TYR A 27 12.76 -19.29 9.40
N ALA A 28 13.44 -19.95 8.46
CA ALA A 28 14.53 -19.32 7.71
C ALA A 28 14.01 -18.50 6.53
N GLY A 29 14.66 -17.38 6.26
CA GLY A 29 14.40 -16.55 5.10
C GLY A 29 15.67 -16.05 4.42
N PHE A 30 15.58 -15.82 3.11
CA PHE A 30 16.70 -15.36 2.28
C PHE A 30 16.29 -14.16 1.45
N VAL A 31 17.20 -13.21 1.28
CA VAL A 31 17.05 -12.07 0.39
C VAL A 31 18.32 -11.88 -0.39
N GLU A 32 18.25 -12.04 -1.72
CA GLU A 32 19.39 -11.86 -2.62
C GLU A 32 19.07 -10.73 -3.60
N GLN A 33 20.00 -9.81 -3.77
CA GLN A 33 19.83 -8.67 -4.67
C GLN A 33 21.15 -8.36 -5.37
N LEU A 34 21.09 -8.25 -6.69
CA LEU A 34 22.13 -7.74 -7.54
C LEU A 34 21.60 -6.52 -8.30
N ASN A 35 22.20 -5.37 -8.06
CA ASN A 35 22.02 -4.20 -8.92
C ASN A 35 23.29 -4.05 -9.74
N TRP A 36 23.17 -3.83 -11.04
CA TRP A 36 24.30 -3.60 -11.93
C TRP A 36 24.01 -2.46 -12.88
N ASN A 37 25.06 -1.79 -13.31
CA ASN A 37 24.99 -0.77 -14.34
C ASN A 37 26.25 -0.79 -15.21
N TYR A 38 26.06 -0.43 -16.47
CA TYR A 38 27.14 -0.19 -17.42
C TYR A 38 26.92 1.19 -18.06
N ARG A 39 27.94 2.04 -17.94
CA ARG A 39 27.88 3.40 -18.49
C ARG A 39 29.03 3.63 -19.44
N ARG A 40 28.70 4.17 -20.60
CA ARG A 40 29.68 4.62 -21.56
C ARG A 40 29.15 5.86 -22.32
N ASP A 41 29.82 6.99 -22.18
CA ASP A 41 29.42 8.26 -22.77
C ASP A 41 27.96 8.63 -22.49
N LYS A 42 27.11 8.55 -23.50
CA LYS A 42 25.68 8.90 -23.49
C LYS A 42 24.76 7.74 -23.09
N LEU A 43 25.29 6.54 -23.05
CA LEU A 43 24.57 5.30 -22.79
C LEU A 43 24.70 4.89 -21.33
N ASP A 44 23.59 4.57 -20.68
CA ASP A 44 23.51 3.99 -19.33
C ASP A 44 22.56 2.77 -19.37
N VAL A 45 23.12 1.59 -19.23
CA VAL A 45 22.36 0.32 -19.14
C VAL A 45 22.40 -0.16 -17.71
N PHE A 46 21.28 -0.60 -17.18
CA PHE A 46 21.19 -1.01 -15.78
C PHE A 46 20.23 -2.17 -15.59
N GLY A 47 20.39 -2.87 -14.50
CA GLY A 47 19.47 -3.91 -14.11
C GLY A 47 19.49 -4.23 -12.62
N THR A 48 18.45 -4.92 -12.18
CA THR A 48 18.30 -5.47 -10.85
C THR A 48 17.76 -6.88 -10.94
N VAL A 49 18.39 -7.80 -10.24
CA VAL A 49 17.86 -9.12 -9.95
C VAL A 49 17.61 -9.20 -8.46
N TYR A 50 16.38 -9.50 -8.07
CA TYR A 50 15.97 -9.63 -6.70
C TYR A 50 15.26 -10.95 -6.50
N TYR A 51 15.66 -11.70 -5.48
CA TYR A 51 15.02 -12.92 -5.04
C TYR A 51 14.79 -12.87 -3.53
N ARG A 52 13.62 -13.32 -3.10
CA ARG A 52 13.29 -13.47 -1.69
C ARG A 52 12.57 -14.80 -1.49
N LYS A 53 13.01 -15.54 -0.47
CA LYS A 53 12.25 -16.65 0.11
C LYS A 53 11.91 -16.30 1.55
N SER A 54 10.65 -16.44 1.93
CA SER A 54 10.20 -16.20 3.30
C SER A 54 9.19 -17.26 3.72
N GLU A 55 9.39 -17.80 4.90
CA GLU A 55 8.40 -18.58 5.64
C GLU A 55 8.03 -17.79 6.90
N GLY A 56 6.82 -17.99 7.39
CA GLY A 56 6.33 -17.34 8.59
C GLY A 56 4.96 -17.87 8.98
N PHE A 57 4.47 -17.40 10.11
CA PHE A 57 3.12 -17.69 10.59
C PHE A 57 2.41 -16.42 11.03
N ASP A 58 1.09 -16.53 11.04
CA ASP A 58 0.16 -15.58 11.64
C ASP A 58 -0.80 -16.36 12.54
N GLU A 59 -0.87 -15.99 13.82
CA GLU A 59 -1.80 -16.55 14.78
C GLU A 59 -2.78 -15.46 15.18
N SER A 60 -4.07 -15.73 15.05
CA SER A 60 -5.10 -14.80 15.50
C SER A 60 -6.20 -15.50 16.30
N ARG A 61 -6.74 -14.76 17.27
CA ARG A 61 -7.97 -15.10 17.96
C ARG A 61 -8.94 -13.97 17.76
N PHE A 62 -10.15 -14.28 17.33
CA PHE A 62 -11.16 -13.27 17.17
C PHE A 62 -12.54 -13.75 17.55
N THR A 63 -13.28 -12.88 18.21
CA THR A 63 -14.70 -13.10 18.48
C THR A 63 -15.52 -12.29 17.48
N GLN A 64 -16.67 -12.82 17.10
CA GLN A 64 -17.66 -12.11 16.31
C GLN A 64 -19.02 -12.24 16.98
N ASP A 65 -19.64 -11.11 17.25
CA ASP A 65 -20.99 -11.01 17.81
C ASP A 65 -21.93 -10.47 16.73
N VAL A 66 -23.05 -11.18 16.47
CA VAL A 66 -24.10 -10.78 15.52
C VAL A 66 -25.41 -10.66 16.26
N HIS A 67 -25.94 -9.44 16.33
CA HIS A 67 -27.18 -9.08 17.02
C HIS A 67 -28.35 -9.04 16.04
N VAL A 68 -29.07 -10.15 15.93
CA VAL A 68 -30.33 -10.27 15.20
C VAL A 68 -31.40 -10.79 16.19
N ASP A 69 -32.43 -11.50 15.75
CA ASP A 69 -33.43 -12.09 16.69
C ASP A 69 -32.77 -13.07 17.68
N THR A 70 -31.70 -13.74 17.26
CA THR A 70 -30.81 -14.59 18.05
C THR A 70 -29.45 -13.90 18.16
N LEU A 71 -28.84 -13.87 19.34
CA LEU A 71 -27.45 -13.45 19.51
C LEU A 71 -26.52 -14.58 19.07
N TRP A 72 -25.88 -14.44 17.92
CA TRP A 72 -24.84 -15.35 17.46
C TRP A 72 -23.48 -14.87 17.93
N HIS A 73 -22.77 -15.72 18.65
CA HIS A 73 -21.40 -15.49 19.10
C HIS A 73 -20.49 -16.56 18.50
N GLN A 74 -19.37 -16.13 17.92
CA GLN A 74 -18.31 -17.00 17.42
C GLN A 74 -17.02 -16.69 18.18
N ASP A 75 -16.36 -17.72 18.73
CA ASP A 75 -15.00 -17.66 19.25
C ASP A 75 -14.09 -18.42 18.29
N ASN A 76 -13.19 -17.69 17.64
CA ASN A 76 -12.42 -18.19 16.51
C ASN A 76 -10.93 -18.21 16.83
N TYR A 77 -10.27 -19.29 16.45
CA TYR A 77 -8.83 -19.44 16.46
C TYR A 77 -8.32 -19.72 15.05
N GLN A 78 -7.34 -18.95 14.62
CA GLN A 78 -6.69 -19.11 13.33
C GLN A 78 -5.17 -19.22 13.50
N PHE A 79 -4.58 -20.20 12.84
CA PHE A 79 -3.14 -20.31 12.66
C PHE A 79 -2.85 -20.52 11.17
N ALA A 80 -2.16 -19.57 10.56
CA ALA A 80 -1.82 -19.59 9.16
C ALA A 80 -0.30 -19.66 8.97
N LYS A 81 0.17 -20.74 8.36
CA LYS A 81 1.55 -20.87 7.90
C LYS A 81 1.67 -20.44 6.46
N THR A 82 2.66 -19.60 6.18
CA THR A 82 2.92 -19.07 4.83
C THR A 82 4.32 -19.44 4.36
N ASN A 83 4.43 -19.84 3.10
CA ASN A 83 5.70 -20.04 2.40
C ASN A 83 5.60 -19.30 1.06
N GLN A 84 6.49 -18.34 0.84
CA GLN A 84 6.44 -17.46 -0.33
C GLN A 84 7.82 -17.27 -0.94
N GLN A 85 7.86 -17.28 -2.27
CA GLN A 85 9.01 -16.91 -3.05
C GLN A 85 8.63 -15.73 -3.94
N ALA A 86 9.50 -14.75 -4.03
CA ALA A 86 9.32 -13.60 -4.92
C ALA A 86 10.59 -13.39 -5.74
N PHE A 87 10.40 -13.20 -7.03
CA PHE A 87 11.45 -12.89 -7.98
C PHE A 87 11.10 -11.59 -8.72
N THR A 88 12.07 -10.68 -8.82
CA THR A 88 11.93 -9.46 -9.61
C THR A 88 13.18 -9.26 -10.45
N ASN A 89 12.98 -9.04 -11.75
CA ASN A 89 14.04 -8.65 -12.67
C ASN A 89 13.69 -7.30 -13.29
N ILE A 90 14.62 -6.37 -13.25
CA ILE A 90 14.52 -5.06 -13.91
C ILE A 90 15.68 -4.95 -14.89
N ALA A 91 15.39 -4.55 -16.10
CA ALA A 91 16.39 -4.18 -17.09
C ALA A 91 16.00 -2.85 -17.73
N GLY A 92 16.96 -1.97 -17.96
CA GLY A 92 16.68 -0.67 -18.54
C GLY A 92 17.85 -0.07 -19.27
N VAL A 93 17.51 0.82 -20.18
CA VAL A 93 18.45 1.58 -20.98
C VAL A 93 18.04 3.05 -20.92
N ASN A 94 19.02 3.91 -20.74
CA ASN A 94 18.86 5.34 -20.81
C ASN A 94 19.91 5.91 -21.79
N TYR A 95 19.46 6.75 -22.72
CA TYR A 95 20.32 7.42 -23.68
C TYR A 95 20.16 8.93 -23.57
N ALA A 96 21.24 9.64 -23.29
CA ALA A 96 21.28 11.09 -23.24
C ALA A 96 21.74 11.65 -24.60
N PHE A 97 20.86 12.33 -25.35
CA PHE A 97 21.24 13.01 -26.58
C PHE A 97 22.24 14.16 -26.31
N ASP A 98 21.95 14.89 -25.22
CA ASP A 98 22.74 15.97 -24.64
C ASP A 98 22.47 16.10 -23.13
N GLU A 99 22.92 17.19 -22.49
CA GLU A 99 22.76 17.42 -21.05
C GLU A 99 21.29 17.54 -20.61
N ASN A 100 20.41 18.00 -21.52
CA ASN A 100 19.01 18.29 -21.23
C ASN A 100 18.04 17.25 -21.78
N ASN A 101 18.43 16.49 -22.81
CA ASN A 101 17.55 15.61 -23.55
C ASN A 101 17.94 14.15 -23.38
N SER A 102 17.00 13.32 -22.93
CA SER A 102 17.20 11.88 -22.71
C SER A 102 15.92 11.08 -22.99
N ILE A 103 16.12 9.86 -23.46
CA ILE A 103 15.10 8.85 -23.64
C ILE A 103 15.52 7.59 -22.89
N GLY A 104 14.56 6.81 -22.42
CA GLY A 104 14.87 5.51 -21.82
C GLY A 104 13.69 4.56 -21.83
N VAL A 105 14.04 3.29 -21.69
CA VAL A 105 13.11 2.17 -21.58
C VAL A 105 13.48 1.36 -20.36
N LYS A 106 12.48 0.96 -19.57
CA LYS A 106 12.62 0.07 -18.41
C LYS A 106 11.60 -1.04 -18.51
N TYR A 107 12.08 -2.27 -18.45
CA TYR A 107 11.27 -3.47 -18.34
C TYR A 107 11.37 -4.03 -16.94
N THR A 108 10.25 -4.44 -16.38
CA THR A 108 10.17 -5.10 -15.07
C THR A 108 9.38 -6.40 -15.22
N LEU A 109 10.00 -7.49 -14.77
CA LEU A 109 9.40 -8.80 -14.62
C LEU A 109 9.25 -9.11 -13.14
N LYS A 110 8.03 -9.50 -12.69
CA LYS A 110 7.80 -10.02 -11.35
C LYS A 110 7.19 -11.41 -11.45
N ALA A 111 7.59 -12.31 -10.58
CA ALA A 111 7.02 -13.64 -10.47
C ALA A 111 7.08 -14.13 -9.02
N ASN A 112 6.07 -14.89 -8.63
CA ASN A 112 6.05 -15.60 -7.36
C ASN A 112 5.96 -17.10 -7.69
N PRO A 113 7.10 -17.78 -7.86
CA PRO A 113 7.11 -19.15 -8.36
C PRO A 113 6.53 -20.17 -7.38
N ASP A 114 6.46 -19.84 -6.09
CA ASP A 114 5.85 -20.69 -5.07
C ASP A 114 5.25 -19.80 -3.98
N ALA A 115 3.94 -19.93 -3.76
CA ALA A 115 3.23 -19.27 -2.67
C ALA A 115 2.16 -20.23 -2.14
N ARG A 116 2.39 -20.75 -0.93
CA ARG A 116 1.53 -21.73 -0.27
C ARG A 116 1.10 -21.21 1.08
N TYR A 117 -0.15 -21.46 1.38
CA TYR A 117 -0.78 -21.09 2.64
C TYR A 117 -1.47 -22.33 3.19
N HIS A 118 -1.17 -22.66 4.44
CA HIS A 118 -1.89 -23.67 5.19
C HIS A 118 -2.47 -23.01 6.43
N THR A 119 -3.79 -23.03 6.54
CA THR A 119 -4.51 -22.35 7.63
C THR A 119 -5.40 -23.34 8.35
N ILE A 120 -5.23 -23.45 9.65
CA ILE A 120 -6.19 -24.09 10.57
C ILE A 120 -7.06 -22.98 11.13
N PHE A 121 -8.38 -23.11 10.96
CA PHE A 121 -9.35 -22.12 11.39
C PHE A 121 -10.51 -22.80 12.10
N ASN A 122 -10.55 -22.71 13.43
CA ASN A 122 -11.55 -23.34 14.26
C ASN A 122 -12.50 -22.30 14.85
N SER A 123 -13.77 -22.66 14.99
CA SER A 123 -14.82 -21.76 15.48
C SER A 123 -15.75 -22.50 16.44
N ASP A 124 -15.86 -22.02 17.67
CA ASP A 124 -16.97 -22.35 18.58
C ASP A 124 -18.11 -21.37 18.35
N VAL A 125 -19.29 -21.87 18.01
CA VAL A 125 -20.46 -21.06 17.65
C VAL A 125 -21.54 -21.24 18.71
N TYR A 126 -22.09 -20.13 19.19
CA TYR A 126 -23.14 -20.10 20.22
C TYR A 126 -24.38 -19.34 19.69
N ALA A 127 -25.56 -19.81 20.05
CA ALA A 127 -26.83 -19.14 19.81
C ALA A 127 -27.48 -18.83 21.17
N ASP A 128 -27.71 -17.55 21.48
CA ASP A 128 -28.22 -17.06 22.78
C ASP A 128 -27.47 -17.68 24.00
N GLY A 129 -26.13 -17.76 23.84
CA GLY A 129 -25.24 -18.32 24.88
C GLY A 129 -25.21 -19.85 24.97
N THR A 130 -26.00 -20.57 24.18
CA THR A 130 -25.98 -22.03 24.12
C THR A 130 -25.05 -22.45 22.97
N HIS A 131 -24.14 -23.42 23.28
CA HIS A 131 -23.26 -23.96 22.23
C HIS A 131 -24.11 -24.59 21.10
N TYR A 132 -23.87 -24.13 19.88
CA TYR A 132 -24.63 -24.50 18.69
C TYR A 132 -23.85 -25.42 17.77
N ASP A 133 -22.57 -25.08 17.47
CA ASP A 133 -21.72 -25.83 16.54
C ASP A 133 -20.24 -25.63 16.88
N TYR A 134 -19.43 -26.62 16.54
CA TYR A 134 -17.98 -26.49 16.46
C TYR A 134 -17.53 -26.77 15.04
N LEU A 135 -16.81 -25.82 14.46
CA LEU A 135 -16.25 -25.94 13.11
C LEU A 135 -14.75 -26.10 13.18
N ALA A 136 -14.23 -27.17 12.56
CA ALA A 136 -12.80 -27.35 12.32
C ALA A 136 -12.52 -27.22 10.83
N ASN A 137 -11.73 -26.21 10.46
CA ASN A 137 -11.38 -25.94 9.07
C ASN A 137 -9.90 -26.18 8.84
N ASP A 138 -9.57 -26.98 7.82
CA ASP A 138 -8.25 -27.16 7.25
C ASP A 138 -8.25 -26.55 5.83
N ILE A 139 -7.52 -25.45 5.66
CA ILE A 139 -7.51 -24.65 4.44
C ILE A 139 -6.12 -24.70 3.81
N ASN A 140 -6.05 -25.23 2.60
CA ASN A 140 -4.83 -25.30 1.81
C ASN A 140 -5.00 -24.42 0.56
N ALA A 141 -4.24 -23.35 0.48
CA ALA A 141 -4.24 -22.45 -0.66
C ALA A 141 -2.87 -22.43 -1.35
N THR A 142 -2.88 -22.49 -2.67
CA THR A 142 -1.71 -22.32 -3.51
C THR A 142 -1.97 -21.17 -4.46
N ALA A 143 -1.24 -20.09 -4.29
CA ALA A 143 -1.29 -18.98 -5.23
C ALA A 143 -0.26 -19.20 -6.34
N TYR A 144 -0.70 -19.00 -7.59
CA TYR A 144 0.17 -19.04 -8.75
C TYR A 144 0.19 -17.67 -9.41
N TYR A 145 1.40 -17.18 -9.63
CA TYR A 145 1.63 -15.92 -10.30
C TYR A 145 2.41 -16.20 -11.57
N ASN A 146 1.75 -16.10 -12.70
CA ASN A 146 2.46 -15.98 -13.96
C ASN A 146 3.31 -14.71 -13.93
N PRO A 147 4.43 -14.67 -14.67
CA PRO A 147 5.24 -13.47 -14.70
C PRO A 147 4.39 -12.25 -15.07
N SER A 148 4.41 -11.23 -14.19
CA SER A 148 3.88 -9.91 -14.46
C SER A 148 4.90 -9.11 -15.26
N HIS A 149 4.48 -8.49 -16.33
CA HIS A 149 5.32 -7.74 -17.27
C HIS A 149 4.94 -6.26 -17.22
N SER A 150 5.92 -5.39 -17.02
CA SER A 150 5.72 -3.94 -17.09
C SER A 150 6.82 -3.29 -17.92
N VAL A 151 6.42 -2.43 -18.85
CA VAL A 151 7.32 -1.62 -19.68
C VAL A 151 7.00 -0.16 -19.43
N ASN A 152 8.03 0.65 -19.15
CA ASN A 152 7.93 2.10 -19.14
C ASN A 152 8.88 2.67 -20.21
N VAL A 153 8.40 3.61 -20.99
CA VAL A 153 9.17 4.41 -21.94
C VAL A 153 9.04 5.87 -21.52
N TYR A 154 10.15 6.60 -21.49
CA TYR A 154 10.10 8.02 -21.21
C TYR A 154 10.92 8.84 -22.21
N TYR A 155 10.52 10.09 -22.41
CA TYR A 155 11.35 11.16 -22.96
C TYR A 155 11.31 12.35 -22.00
N LYS A 156 12.49 12.84 -21.61
CA LYS A 156 12.61 14.07 -20.83
C LYS A 156 13.59 15.00 -21.52
N GLY A 157 13.13 16.23 -21.81
CA GLY A 157 13.95 17.13 -22.61
C GLY A 157 13.49 18.58 -22.58
N MET A 158 14.24 19.42 -23.32
CA MET A 158 14.00 20.86 -23.51
C MET A 158 13.78 21.19 -24.99
N ALA A 159 12.67 21.87 -25.30
CA ALA A 159 12.43 22.48 -26.58
C ALA A 159 12.41 24.03 -26.41
N GLY A 160 13.55 24.64 -26.65
CA GLY A 160 13.76 26.06 -26.34
C GLY A 160 13.63 26.30 -24.82
N LYS A 161 12.61 27.03 -24.38
CA LYS A 161 12.32 27.30 -22.96
C LYS A 161 11.28 26.36 -22.36
N THR A 162 10.77 25.40 -23.11
CA THR A 162 9.74 24.46 -22.67
C THR A 162 10.40 23.15 -22.25
N GLU A 163 10.23 22.75 -21.00
CA GLU A 163 10.54 21.40 -20.51
C GLU A 163 9.43 20.44 -20.95
N ILE A 164 9.81 19.29 -21.47
CA ILE A 164 8.91 18.21 -21.89
C ILE A 164 9.22 17.00 -21.03
N ASP A 165 8.21 16.42 -20.40
CA ASP A 165 8.28 15.15 -19.69
C ASP A 165 7.14 14.26 -20.21
N PHE A 166 7.52 13.21 -20.95
CA PHE A 166 6.61 12.22 -21.51
C PHE A 166 6.92 10.86 -20.91
N ASN A 167 5.87 10.14 -20.48
CA ASN A 167 5.94 8.76 -20.02
C ASN A 167 4.83 7.95 -20.67
N ALA A 168 5.12 6.71 -21.04
CA ALA A 168 4.14 5.72 -21.46
C ALA A 168 4.44 4.38 -20.78
N ASP A 169 3.41 3.75 -20.26
CA ASP A 169 3.49 2.50 -19.51
C ASP A 169 2.53 1.47 -20.07
N TYR A 170 2.98 0.22 -20.13
CA TYR A 170 2.15 -0.94 -20.36
C TYR A 170 2.42 -1.97 -19.26
N LEU A 171 1.36 -2.54 -18.70
CA LEU A 171 1.42 -3.59 -17.71
C LEU A 171 0.50 -4.73 -18.13
N PHE A 172 1.02 -5.94 -18.05
CA PHE A 172 0.25 -7.18 -18.15
C PHE A 172 0.53 -8.03 -16.92
N ASP A 173 -0.52 -8.46 -16.25
CA ASP A 173 -0.46 -9.34 -15.09
C ASP A 173 -1.49 -10.45 -15.21
N LYS A 174 -1.09 -11.67 -14.87
CA LYS A 174 -2.00 -12.80 -14.73
C LYS A 174 -1.60 -13.59 -13.49
N ASN A 175 -2.52 -13.69 -12.54
CA ASN A 175 -2.32 -14.41 -11.29
C ASN A 175 -3.59 -15.16 -10.90
N GLY A 176 -3.54 -15.91 -9.81
CA GLY A 176 -4.69 -16.61 -9.27
C GLY A 176 -4.30 -17.52 -8.11
N ASP A 177 -5.29 -18.18 -7.56
CA ASP A 177 -5.12 -19.14 -6.50
C ASP A 177 -6.09 -20.31 -6.63
N ASN A 178 -5.66 -21.45 -6.07
CA ASN A 178 -6.50 -22.61 -5.83
C ASN A 178 -6.57 -22.85 -4.34
N THR A 179 -7.76 -22.93 -3.79
CA THR A 179 -8.00 -23.17 -2.37
C THR A 179 -8.86 -24.43 -2.21
N ILE A 180 -8.46 -25.29 -1.30
CA ILE A 180 -9.25 -26.44 -0.84
C ILE A 180 -9.42 -26.27 0.66
N GLN A 181 -10.67 -26.12 1.10
CA GLN A 181 -11.05 -26.02 2.49
C GLN A 181 -11.89 -27.23 2.88
N ARG A 182 -11.49 -27.93 3.92
CA ARG A 182 -12.26 -28.99 4.57
C ARG A 182 -12.81 -28.43 5.88
N GLU A 183 -14.12 -28.40 5.97
CA GLU A 183 -14.85 -27.93 7.16
C GLU A 183 -15.61 -29.11 7.77
N GLU A 184 -15.20 -29.51 8.97
CA GLU A 184 -15.92 -30.47 9.81
C GLU A 184 -16.84 -29.70 10.76
N SER A 185 -18.06 -30.20 10.97
CA SER A 185 -19.07 -29.58 11.83
C SER A 185 -19.61 -30.58 12.84
N SER A 186 -19.76 -30.15 14.09
CA SER A 186 -20.37 -30.98 15.15
C SER A 186 -21.89 -31.08 15.06
N ASN A 187 -22.53 -30.17 14.31
CA ASN A 187 -24.00 -30.02 14.23
C ASN A 187 -24.59 -30.18 12.83
N LYS A 188 -23.78 -30.10 11.79
CA LYS A 188 -24.21 -30.15 10.40
C LYS A 188 -23.32 -31.09 9.60
N GLU A 189 -23.68 -31.36 8.35
CA GLU A 189 -22.83 -32.11 7.43
C GLU A 189 -21.52 -31.36 7.17
N ASP A 190 -20.45 -32.13 7.04
CA ASP A 190 -19.14 -31.62 6.67
C ASP A 190 -19.16 -31.05 5.25
N ARG A 191 -18.25 -30.12 4.98
CA ARG A 191 -18.12 -29.49 3.67
C ARG A 191 -16.69 -29.60 3.14
N VAL A 192 -16.59 -29.83 1.85
CA VAL A 192 -15.36 -29.55 1.10
C VAL A 192 -15.68 -28.41 0.17
N VAL A 193 -14.99 -27.30 0.34
CA VAL A 193 -15.17 -26.09 -0.48
C VAL A 193 -13.92 -25.89 -1.30
N THR A 194 -14.05 -26.04 -2.62
CA THR A 194 -12.96 -25.80 -3.56
C THR A 194 -13.19 -24.50 -4.27
N SER A 195 -12.19 -23.64 -4.35
CA SER A 195 -12.26 -22.44 -5.16
C SER A 195 -11.04 -22.26 -6.03
N THR A 196 -11.27 -21.79 -7.24
CA THR A 196 -10.23 -21.36 -8.18
C THR A 196 -10.51 -19.93 -8.55
N ASN A 197 -9.54 -19.06 -8.31
CA ASN A 197 -9.60 -17.68 -8.73
C ASN A 197 -8.54 -17.40 -9.80
N THR A 198 -8.91 -16.77 -10.90
CA THR A 198 -8.00 -16.36 -11.97
C THR A 198 -8.21 -14.91 -12.29
N LEU A 199 -7.15 -14.13 -12.16
CA LEU A 199 -7.11 -12.69 -12.41
C LEU A 199 -6.23 -12.40 -13.63
N ARG A 200 -6.73 -11.59 -14.55
CA ARG A 200 -5.96 -11.05 -15.67
C ARG A 200 -6.16 -9.55 -15.74
N SER A 201 -5.07 -8.81 -15.76
CA SER A 201 -5.09 -7.34 -15.81
C SER A 201 -4.18 -6.82 -16.92
N GLU A 202 -4.69 -5.87 -17.69
CA GLU A 202 -3.95 -5.13 -18.71
C GLU A 202 -4.13 -3.63 -18.45
N LEU A 203 -3.04 -2.88 -18.46
CA LEU A 203 -3.04 -1.44 -18.30
C LEU A 203 -2.16 -0.81 -19.37
N PHE A 204 -2.68 0.18 -20.08
CA PHE A 204 -1.91 1.13 -20.85
C PHE A 204 -2.12 2.53 -20.29
N ALA A 205 -1.05 3.29 -20.11
CA ALA A 205 -1.14 4.69 -19.68
C ALA A 205 -0.10 5.55 -20.40
N ALA A 206 -0.45 6.81 -20.66
CA ALA A 206 0.46 7.80 -21.22
C ALA A 206 0.25 9.16 -20.55
N LYS A 207 1.35 9.84 -20.22
CA LYS A 207 1.36 11.14 -19.54
C LYS A 207 2.31 12.08 -20.25
N LEU A 208 1.83 13.28 -20.56
CA LEU A 208 2.64 14.37 -21.11
C LEU A 208 2.53 15.59 -20.20
N VAL A 209 3.67 16.14 -19.81
CA VAL A 209 3.78 17.38 -19.04
C VAL A 209 4.67 18.36 -19.77
N LEU A 210 4.18 19.58 -19.98
CA LEU A 210 4.91 20.69 -20.55
C LEU A 210 5.03 21.78 -19.48
N SER A 211 6.26 22.23 -19.21
CA SER A 211 6.53 23.29 -18.25
C SER A 211 7.32 24.42 -18.89
N ARG A 212 6.87 25.67 -18.71
CA ARG A 212 7.49 26.83 -19.34
C ARG A 212 7.44 28.07 -18.44
N PRO A 213 8.55 28.83 -18.32
CA PRO A 213 8.52 30.16 -17.72
C PRO A 213 7.61 31.09 -18.53
N LEU A 214 6.58 31.64 -17.89
CA LEU A 214 5.59 32.53 -18.51
C LEU A 214 5.01 33.50 -17.46
N LEU A 215 4.70 34.76 -17.83
CA LEU A 215 4.04 35.76 -16.99
C LEU A 215 4.74 36.01 -15.64
N GLY A 216 6.08 35.94 -15.61
CA GLY A 216 6.86 36.13 -14.37
C GLY A 216 6.78 34.96 -13.38
N GLY A 217 6.26 33.82 -13.80
CA GLY A 217 6.17 32.58 -13.06
C GLY A 217 6.51 31.38 -13.95
N ASN A 218 5.99 30.22 -13.61
CA ASN A 218 6.09 29.00 -14.37
C ASN A 218 4.68 28.42 -14.62
N VAL A 219 4.35 28.15 -15.87
CA VAL A 219 3.11 27.45 -16.27
C VAL A 219 3.45 26.01 -16.55
N MET A 220 2.71 25.08 -15.95
CA MET A 220 2.75 23.65 -16.21
C MET A 220 1.39 23.20 -16.72
N ILE A 221 1.35 22.60 -17.91
CA ILE A 221 0.15 21.99 -18.51
C ILE A 221 0.45 20.56 -18.85
N GLY A 222 -0.50 19.68 -18.63
CA GLY A 222 -0.33 18.28 -18.97
C GLY A 222 -1.65 17.55 -19.09
N ALA A 223 -1.54 16.30 -19.55
CA ALA A 223 -2.65 15.36 -19.58
C ALA A 223 -2.14 13.95 -19.33
N GLU A 224 -2.96 13.14 -18.71
CA GLU A 224 -2.75 11.72 -18.51
C GLU A 224 -3.95 10.96 -19.06
N TYR A 225 -3.67 9.89 -19.81
CA TYR A 225 -4.64 8.92 -20.29
C TYR A 225 -4.30 7.57 -19.71
N SER A 226 -5.29 6.82 -19.23
CA SER A 226 -5.15 5.42 -18.88
C SER A 226 -6.32 4.59 -19.39
N HIS A 227 -6.02 3.35 -19.76
CA HIS A 227 -6.99 2.32 -20.10
C HIS A 227 -6.62 1.05 -19.36
N THR A 228 -7.54 0.57 -18.52
CA THR A 228 -7.38 -0.66 -17.75
C THR A 228 -8.47 -1.65 -18.15
N GLU A 229 -8.09 -2.88 -18.39
CA GLU A 229 -8.99 -4.01 -18.53
C GLU A 229 -8.61 -5.05 -17.47
N ARG A 230 -9.60 -5.51 -16.69
CA ARG A 230 -9.42 -6.58 -15.70
C ARG A 230 -10.52 -7.61 -15.85
N GLN A 231 -10.11 -8.86 -15.87
CA GLN A 231 -10.99 -10.03 -15.82
C GLN A 231 -10.72 -10.78 -14.52
N ASP A 232 -11.78 -11.22 -13.87
CA ASP A 232 -11.77 -11.90 -12.58
C ASP A 232 -12.73 -13.09 -12.66
N ASP A 233 -12.19 -14.31 -12.74
CA ASP A 233 -12.93 -15.56 -12.89
C ASP A 233 -12.81 -16.34 -11.58
N TYR A 234 -13.92 -16.46 -10.85
CA TYR A 234 -14.01 -17.20 -9.59
C TYR A 234 -14.95 -18.39 -9.74
N VAL A 235 -14.46 -19.59 -9.46
CA VAL A 235 -15.20 -20.85 -9.63
C VAL A 235 -15.26 -21.61 -8.32
N ASN A 236 -16.47 -21.96 -7.87
CA ASN A 236 -16.75 -22.88 -6.77
C ASN A 236 -17.63 -24.04 -7.30
N PRO A 237 -17.05 -25.23 -7.56
CA PRO A 237 -17.80 -26.35 -8.15
C PRO A 237 -18.91 -26.88 -7.27
N GLU A 238 -18.78 -26.83 -5.95
CA GLU A 238 -19.74 -27.35 -5.00
C GLU A 238 -20.96 -26.41 -4.79
N GLY A 239 -20.84 -25.16 -5.22
CA GLY A 239 -21.93 -24.19 -5.17
C GLY A 239 -22.24 -23.62 -3.79
N TYR A 240 -21.33 -23.73 -2.82
CA TYR A 240 -21.50 -23.09 -1.51
C TYR A 240 -21.39 -21.57 -1.56
N VAL A 241 -20.71 -21.05 -2.56
CA VAL A 241 -20.66 -19.63 -2.93
C VAL A 241 -20.87 -19.51 -4.45
N PRO A 242 -21.36 -18.38 -4.96
CA PRO A 242 -21.59 -18.21 -6.39
C PRO A 242 -20.30 -18.33 -7.20
N THR A 243 -20.33 -19.04 -8.33
CA THR A 243 -19.35 -18.91 -9.40
C THR A 243 -19.61 -17.59 -10.13
N SER A 244 -18.56 -16.83 -10.43
CA SER A 244 -18.66 -15.49 -11.01
C SER A 244 -17.58 -15.29 -12.07
N PHE A 245 -17.98 -14.69 -13.20
CA PHE A 245 -17.08 -14.27 -14.27
C PHE A 245 -17.29 -12.78 -14.52
N SER A 246 -16.41 -11.95 -13.99
CA SER A 246 -16.53 -10.51 -14.12
C SER A 246 -15.43 -9.90 -14.99
N LYS A 247 -15.79 -8.82 -15.69
CA LYS A 247 -14.86 -8.04 -16.49
C LYS A 247 -15.12 -6.55 -16.29
N LEU A 248 -14.04 -5.84 -16.00
CA LEU A 248 -14.05 -4.39 -15.82
C LEU A 248 -13.25 -3.75 -16.96
N LYS A 249 -13.74 -2.62 -17.46
CA LYS A 249 -13.00 -1.73 -18.36
C LYS A 249 -13.09 -0.32 -17.81
N GLU A 250 -11.95 0.31 -17.65
CA GLU A 250 -11.89 1.70 -17.19
C GLU A 250 -11.01 2.53 -18.11
N GLN A 251 -11.53 3.67 -18.51
CA GLN A 251 -10.80 4.71 -19.24
C GLN A 251 -10.80 5.98 -18.42
N ASN A 252 -9.65 6.62 -18.30
CA ASN A 252 -9.50 7.89 -17.61
C ASN A 252 -8.71 8.87 -18.47
N ILE A 253 -9.23 10.10 -18.60
CA ILE A 253 -8.56 11.23 -19.22
C ILE A 253 -8.49 12.36 -18.21
N SER A 254 -7.28 12.84 -17.93
CA SER A 254 -7.05 13.79 -16.84
C SER A 254 -6.13 14.94 -17.27
N PRO A 255 -6.64 15.98 -17.94
CA PRO A 255 -5.90 17.22 -18.19
C PRO A 255 -5.72 18.03 -16.89
N PHE A 256 -4.59 18.73 -16.79
CA PHE A 256 -4.31 19.63 -15.67
C PHE A 256 -3.53 20.85 -16.10
N LEU A 257 -3.68 21.91 -15.29
CA LEU A 257 -2.95 23.17 -15.42
C LEU A 257 -2.50 23.63 -14.05
N GLU A 258 -1.27 24.08 -13.94
CA GLU A 258 -0.72 24.71 -12.74
C GLU A 258 0.08 25.96 -13.12
N TYR A 259 -0.07 27.02 -12.33
CA TYR A 259 0.74 28.23 -12.40
C TYR A 259 1.40 28.48 -11.07
N SER A 260 2.71 28.66 -11.06
CA SER A 260 3.49 28.98 -9.87
C SER A 260 4.30 30.26 -10.06
N ARG A 261 4.33 31.12 -9.02
CA ARG A 261 5.06 32.40 -9.06
C ARG A 261 5.60 32.77 -7.68
N ASN A 262 6.80 33.36 -7.67
CA ASN A 262 7.31 34.03 -6.48
C ASN A 262 6.61 35.38 -6.29
N THR A 263 6.06 35.61 -5.11
CA THR A 263 5.41 36.83 -4.69
C THR A 263 6.15 37.43 -3.49
N PRO A 264 5.87 38.69 -3.07
CA PRO A 264 6.50 39.28 -1.88
C PRO A 264 6.24 38.50 -0.58
N ILE A 265 5.15 37.70 -0.51
CA ILE A 265 4.77 36.92 0.68
C ILE A 265 5.21 35.46 0.57
N GLY A 266 5.83 35.05 -0.55
CA GLY A 266 6.29 33.67 -0.77
C GLY A 266 5.97 33.12 -2.16
N GLN A 267 6.21 31.84 -2.37
CA GLN A 267 5.90 31.14 -3.60
C GLN A 267 4.43 30.69 -3.58
N LEU A 268 3.63 31.27 -4.45
CA LEU A 268 2.23 30.89 -4.69
C LEU A 268 2.16 29.88 -5.86
N SER A 269 1.43 28.77 -5.67
CA SER A 269 1.06 27.85 -6.75
C SER A 269 -0.46 27.68 -6.74
N VAL A 270 -1.08 27.74 -7.93
CA VAL A 270 -2.53 27.52 -8.13
C VAL A 270 -2.68 26.58 -9.32
N GLY A 271 -3.48 25.54 -9.14
CA GLY A 271 -3.68 24.54 -10.16
C GLY A 271 -5.07 23.93 -10.13
N GLY A 272 -5.36 23.14 -11.16
CA GLY A 272 -6.55 22.33 -11.23
C GLY A 272 -6.35 21.16 -12.18
N ARG A 273 -6.97 20.04 -11.83
CA ARG A 273 -7.04 18.83 -12.63
C ARG A 273 -8.50 18.50 -12.88
N TYR A 274 -8.84 18.17 -14.10
CA TYR A 274 -10.15 17.64 -14.46
C TYR A 274 -9.99 16.17 -14.80
N GLU A 275 -10.82 15.30 -14.22
CA GLU A 275 -10.84 13.88 -14.52
C GLU A 275 -12.17 13.51 -15.15
N TRP A 276 -12.10 12.83 -16.28
CA TRP A 276 -13.24 12.17 -16.91
C TRP A 276 -12.96 10.67 -16.96
N VAL A 277 -13.86 9.88 -16.34
CA VAL A 277 -13.72 8.43 -16.19
C VAL A 277 -14.94 7.75 -16.74
N ASN A 278 -14.73 6.77 -17.61
CA ASN A 278 -15.73 5.80 -18.05
C ASN A 278 -15.39 4.44 -17.45
N PHE A 279 -16.33 3.83 -16.74
CA PHE A 279 -16.20 2.55 -16.07
C PHE A 279 -17.32 1.62 -16.50
N ASP A 280 -16.99 0.56 -17.23
CA ASP A 280 -17.90 -0.46 -17.73
C ASP A 280 -17.70 -1.76 -16.95
N TYR A 281 -18.78 -2.32 -16.42
CA TYR A 281 -18.82 -3.57 -15.69
C TYR A 281 -19.61 -4.63 -16.47
N TYR A 282 -19.06 -5.83 -16.58
CA TYR A 282 -19.69 -6.97 -17.24
C TYR A 282 -19.70 -8.15 -16.27
N GLU A 283 -20.78 -8.90 -16.23
CA GLU A 283 -20.95 -10.15 -15.50
C GLU A 283 -21.48 -11.22 -16.46
N ASP A 284 -20.84 -12.39 -16.49
CA ASP A 284 -21.14 -13.46 -17.46
C ASP A 284 -21.20 -12.97 -18.92
N GLY A 285 -20.33 -12.04 -19.28
CA GLY A 285 -20.27 -11.40 -20.58
C GLY A 285 -21.37 -10.38 -20.88
N LYS A 286 -22.29 -10.12 -19.94
CA LYS A 286 -23.38 -9.15 -20.09
C LYS A 286 -22.99 -7.82 -19.46
N TYR A 287 -23.28 -6.71 -20.16
CA TYR A 287 -23.09 -5.37 -19.60
C TYR A 287 -24.09 -5.11 -18.46
N MET A 288 -23.58 -4.61 -17.34
CA MET A 288 -24.34 -4.36 -16.12
C MET A 288 -24.50 -2.85 -15.91
N GLU A 289 -25.64 -2.32 -16.29
CA GLU A 289 -25.92 -0.87 -16.23
C GLU A 289 -25.84 -0.31 -14.79
N GLY A 290 -26.30 -1.07 -13.79
CA GLY A 290 -26.29 -0.63 -12.39
C GLY A 290 -24.90 -0.51 -11.76
N GLN A 291 -23.91 -1.25 -12.26
CA GLN A 291 -22.51 -1.22 -11.80
C GLN A 291 -21.62 -0.35 -12.69
N SER A 292 -22.04 -0.11 -13.95
CA SER A 292 -21.33 0.75 -14.92
C SER A 292 -21.63 2.21 -14.64
N ARG A 293 -20.66 3.10 -14.81
CA ARG A 293 -20.80 4.51 -14.49
C ARG A 293 -19.82 5.41 -15.21
N ASN A 294 -20.24 6.63 -15.46
CA ASN A 294 -19.42 7.72 -15.94
C ASN A 294 -19.39 8.81 -14.88
N PHE A 295 -18.25 9.37 -14.64
CA PHE A 295 -18.14 10.53 -13.77
C PHE A 295 -17.07 11.50 -14.24
N SER A 296 -17.27 12.77 -13.87
CA SER A 296 -16.33 13.82 -14.17
C SER A 296 -16.22 14.76 -12.97
N ASN A 297 -14.98 15.06 -12.58
CA ASN A 297 -14.73 15.88 -11.40
C ASN A 297 -13.60 16.87 -11.66
N PHE A 298 -13.71 18.06 -11.04
CA PHE A 298 -12.65 19.05 -11.02
C PHE A 298 -11.98 19.07 -9.65
N PHE A 299 -10.65 18.98 -9.63
CA PHE A 299 -9.83 18.95 -8.43
C PHE A 299 -8.93 20.18 -8.38
N PRO A 300 -9.32 21.24 -7.64
CA PRO A 300 -8.49 22.43 -7.43
C PRO A 300 -7.36 22.16 -6.45
N SER A 301 -6.27 22.92 -6.61
CA SER A 301 -5.15 22.97 -5.68
C SER A 301 -4.63 24.40 -5.54
N VAL A 302 -4.22 24.77 -4.34
CA VAL A 302 -3.52 26.02 -4.06
C VAL A 302 -2.50 25.80 -2.96
N SER A 303 -1.31 26.38 -3.10
CA SER A 303 -0.31 26.36 -2.05
C SER A 303 0.46 27.69 -1.97
N LEU A 304 0.81 28.06 -0.75
CA LEU A 304 1.68 29.20 -0.45
C LEU A 304 2.83 28.73 0.43
N GLY A 305 4.04 28.79 -0.12
CA GLY A 305 5.29 28.52 0.61
C GLY A 305 6.00 29.82 0.95
N SER A 306 6.37 30.02 2.20
CA SER A 306 7.03 31.24 2.69
C SER A 306 8.12 30.91 3.71
N GLU A 307 9.08 31.82 3.89
CA GLU A 307 10.05 31.73 4.96
C GLU A 307 9.83 32.93 5.91
N ILE A 308 9.55 32.64 7.18
CA ILE A 308 9.27 33.63 8.22
C ILE A 308 10.20 33.35 9.40
N GLY A 309 11.13 34.27 9.70
CA GLY A 309 12.05 34.15 10.84
C GLY A 309 12.96 32.90 10.76
N GLY A 310 13.33 32.45 9.55
CA GLY A 310 14.14 31.25 9.33
C GLY A 310 13.35 29.94 9.42
N VAL A 311 12.01 30.01 9.58
CA VAL A 311 11.10 28.88 9.50
C VAL A 311 10.53 28.82 8.09
N GLN A 312 10.73 27.71 7.40
CA GLN A 312 10.06 27.44 6.13
C GLN A 312 8.65 26.92 6.42
N LEU A 313 7.64 27.58 5.88
CA LEU A 313 6.23 27.24 6.05
C LEU A 313 5.57 27.02 4.70
N GLN A 314 4.67 26.06 4.61
CA GLN A 314 3.82 25.83 3.46
C GLN A 314 2.40 25.54 3.93
N LEU A 315 1.46 26.38 3.48
CA LEU A 315 0.02 26.14 3.61
C LEU A 315 -0.50 25.68 2.25
N SER A 316 -1.25 24.60 2.22
CA SER A 316 -1.83 24.08 0.97
C SER A 316 -3.26 23.57 1.18
N TYR A 317 -4.04 23.69 0.13
CA TYR A 317 -5.31 23.03 -0.05
C TYR A 317 -5.28 22.24 -1.36
N ALA A 318 -5.74 20.98 -1.34
CA ALA A 318 -5.93 20.18 -2.54
C ALA A 318 -7.18 19.30 -2.40
N ALA A 319 -7.96 19.24 -3.47
CA ALA A 319 -8.95 18.19 -3.65
C ALA A 319 -8.36 17.09 -4.54
N LYS A 320 -8.63 15.82 -4.23
CA LYS A 320 -8.19 14.66 -5.01
C LYS A 320 -9.18 13.52 -4.92
N THR A 321 -9.20 12.67 -5.94
CA THR A 321 -9.98 11.43 -5.91
C THR A 321 -9.19 10.28 -5.31
N ARG A 322 -9.90 9.35 -4.65
CA ARG A 322 -9.44 8.01 -4.33
C ARG A 322 -10.49 7.03 -4.85
N ARG A 323 -10.14 6.32 -5.90
CA ARG A 323 -11.02 5.31 -6.50
C ARG A 323 -10.89 3.98 -5.76
N PRO A 324 -11.97 3.16 -5.65
CA PRO A 324 -11.89 1.82 -5.08
C PRO A 324 -10.84 0.98 -5.83
N SER A 325 -10.18 0.06 -5.15
CA SER A 325 -9.36 -0.95 -5.83
C SER A 325 -10.26 -1.87 -6.66
N TYR A 326 -9.71 -2.50 -7.68
CA TYR A 326 -10.49 -3.43 -8.50
C TYR A 326 -10.92 -4.67 -7.71
N GLN A 327 -10.17 -5.05 -6.68
CA GLN A 327 -10.59 -6.09 -5.73
C GLN A 327 -11.81 -5.65 -4.90
N GLN A 328 -11.86 -4.38 -4.47
CA GLN A 328 -13.04 -3.85 -3.77
C GLN A 328 -14.28 -3.79 -4.66
N LEU A 329 -14.10 -3.71 -5.98
CA LEU A 329 -15.18 -3.70 -6.98
C LEU A 329 -15.56 -5.10 -7.48
N SER A 330 -14.89 -6.16 -7.05
CA SER A 330 -15.23 -7.53 -7.43
C SER A 330 -16.54 -7.98 -6.79
N ASN A 331 -17.33 -8.78 -7.51
CA ASN A 331 -18.52 -9.44 -6.97
C ASN A 331 -18.24 -10.88 -6.50
N ASN A 332 -16.97 -11.32 -6.54
CA ASN A 332 -16.59 -12.65 -6.06
C ASN A 332 -16.93 -12.79 -4.58
N VAL A 333 -17.63 -13.86 -4.22
CA VAL A 333 -17.93 -14.21 -2.84
C VAL A 333 -16.99 -15.33 -2.40
N THR A 334 -16.12 -15.07 -1.45
CA THR A 334 -15.19 -16.05 -0.88
C THR A 334 -15.76 -16.65 0.41
N TYR A 335 -15.53 -17.94 0.60
CA TYR A 335 -16.00 -18.70 1.75
C TYR A 335 -14.95 -18.68 2.87
N ALA A 336 -15.25 -18.09 4.02
CA ALA A 336 -14.40 -18.18 5.21
C ALA A 336 -14.83 -19.38 6.09
N ASN A 337 -16.10 -19.46 6.43
CA ASN A 337 -16.79 -20.61 7.01
C ASN A 337 -18.29 -20.48 6.75
N ARG A 338 -19.14 -21.42 7.21
CA ARG A 338 -20.60 -21.41 6.95
C ARG A 338 -21.35 -20.22 7.58
N PHE A 339 -20.71 -19.45 8.46
CA PHE A 339 -21.29 -18.25 9.10
C PHE A 339 -20.65 -16.94 8.64
N THR A 340 -19.58 -17.01 7.84
CA THR A 340 -18.84 -15.84 7.40
C THR A 340 -18.42 -15.96 5.94
N LEU A 341 -18.88 -15.02 5.13
CA LEU A 341 -18.51 -14.84 3.72
C LEU A 341 -17.82 -13.51 3.52
N GLN A 342 -17.04 -13.37 2.46
CA GLN A 342 -16.39 -12.10 2.10
C GLN A 342 -16.60 -11.79 0.63
N SER A 343 -16.81 -10.50 0.31
CA SER A 343 -16.96 -10.04 -1.08
C SER A 343 -16.47 -8.61 -1.24
N GLY A 344 -16.19 -8.21 -2.47
CA GLY A 344 -16.15 -6.79 -2.82
C GLY A 344 -17.56 -6.22 -2.95
N ASN A 345 -17.64 -4.99 -3.46
CA ASN A 345 -18.90 -4.30 -3.74
C ASN A 345 -18.78 -3.51 -5.05
N PRO A 346 -19.35 -4.01 -6.16
CA PRO A 346 -19.30 -3.31 -7.46
C PRO A 346 -19.99 -1.94 -7.47
N LEU A 347 -20.83 -1.64 -6.46
CA LEU A 347 -21.57 -0.39 -6.35
C LEU A 347 -20.79 0.73 -5.66
N LEU A 348 -19.56 0.48 -5.23
CA LEU A 348 -18.74 1.50 -4.56
C LEU A 348 -18.48 2.70 -5.48
N GLU A 349 -18.72 3.87 -4.94
CA GLU A 349 -18.37 5.13 -5.56
C GLU A 349 -16.94 5.55 -5.18
N HIS A 350 -16.36 6.45 -5.96
CA HIS A 350 -15.05 7.03 -5.65
C HIS A 350 -15.16 8.02 -4.47
N GLU A 351 -14.10 8.06 -3.65
CA GLU A 351 -13.95 9.09 -2.63
C GLU A 351 -13.45 10.39 -3.26
N VAL A 352 -13.91 11.52 -2.71
CA VAL A 352 -13.30 12.84 -2.93
C VAL A 352 -12.71 13.31 -1.60
N VAL A 353 -11.40 13.53 -1.59
CA VAL A 353 -10.66 13.95 -0.39
C VAL A 353 -10.30 15.42 -0.50
N HIS A 354 -10.85 16.25 0.40
CA HIS A 354 -10.43 17.62 0.59
C HIS A 354 -9.40 17.67 1.71
N ASN A 355 -8.18 18.09 1.37
CA ASN A 355 -7.07 18.16 2.32
C ASN A 355 -6.61 19.61 2.47
N VAL A 356 -6.51 20.09 3.72
CA VAL A 356 -5.82 21.31 4.10
C VAL A 356 -4.60 20.92 4.91
N SER A 357 -3.41 21.32 4.48
CA SER A 357 -2.14 20.96 5.09
C SER A 357 -1.30 22.19 5.42
N LEU A 358 -0.81 22.26 6.65
CA LEU A 358 0.23 23.19 7.08
C LEU A 358 1.49 22.38 7.38
N MET A 359 2.57 22.65 6.67
CA MET A 359 3.89 22.06 6.91
C MET A 359 4.89 23.14 7.30
N GLY A 360 5.85 22.76 8.16
CA GLY A 360 6.93 23.64 8.55
C GLY A 360 8.25 22.91 8.77
N ALA A 361 9.36 23.61 8.51
CA ALA A 361 10.71 23.12 8.76
C ALA A 361 11.56 24.24 9.37
N TRP A 362 12.27 23.90 10.47
CA TRP A 362 13.18 24.79 11.14
C TRP A 362 14.38 24.00 11.68
N LYS A 363 15.57 24.31 11.16
CA LYS A 363 16.80 23.57 11.52
C LYS A 363 16.62 22.04 11.40
N PHE A 364 16.62 21.35 12.55
CA PHE A 364 16.44 19.90 12.65
C PHE A 364 14.99 19.47 12.95
N MET A 365 14.06 20.40 12.98
CA MET A 365 12.64 20.16 13.26
C MET A 365 11.80 20.28 12.01
N GLN A 366 10.88 19.33 11.81
CA GLN A 366 9.81 19.37 10.80
C GLN A 366 8.49 19.05 11.48
N PHE A 367 7.43 19.73 11.05
CA PHE A 367 6.08 19.45 11.53
C PHE A 367 5.06 19.55 10.39
N SER A 368 3.97 18.83 10.53
CA SER A 368 2.78 19.01 9.70
C SER A 368 1.52 18.93 10.53
N VAL A 369 0.47 19.60 10.05
CA VAL A 369 -0.91 19.48 10.53
C VAL A 369 -1.79 19.38 9.30
N ASP A 370 -2.56 18.30 9.23
CA ASP A 370 -3.41 17.96 8.09
C ASP A 370 -4.85 17.79 8.55
N TYR A 371 -5.77 18.49 7.89
CA TYR A 371 -7.21 18.26 8.01
C TYR A 371 -7.70 17.60 6.74
N ASN A 372 -8.43 16.49 6.87
CA ASN A 372 -9.01 15.74 5.77
C ASN A 372 -10.53 15.63 5.95
N ASP A 373 -11.30 15.92 4.89
CA ASP A 373 -12.71 15.57 4.74
C ASP A 373 -12.82 14.60 3.55
N ARG A 374 -13.03 13.33 3.85
CA ARG A 374 -13.23 12.25 2.87
C ARG A 374 -14.71 12.13 2.59
N ARG A 375 -15.16 12.55 1.41
CA ARG A 375 -16.52 12.38 0.93
C ARG A 375 -16.66 11.02 0.24
N ASN A 376 -17.78 10.33 0.46
CA ASN A 376 -17.99 8.94 0.02
C ASN A 376 -16.86 8.02 0.51
N ALA A 377 -16.43 8.17 1.76
CA ALA A 377 -15.32 7.41 2.32
C ALA A 377 -15.61 5.91 2.27
N ILE A 378 -14.72 5.13 1.66
CA ILE A 378 -14.84 3.67 1.55
C ILE A 378 -14.32 3.06 2.84
N ILE A 379 -15.18 2.28 3.51
CA ILE A 379 -14.82 1.54 4.73
C ILE A 379 -15.14 0.06 4.56
N TYR A 380 -14.50 -0.77 5.38
CA TYR A 380 -14.80 -2.18 5.51
C TYR A 380 -16.12 -2.35 6.29
N TRP A 381 -17.04 -3.21 5.81
CA TRP A 381 -18.39 -3.28 6.35
C TRP A 381 -18.93 -4.70 6.35
N GLY A 382 -19.68 -5.07 7.38
CA GLY A 382 -20.36 -6.36 7.46
C GLY A 382 -21.88 -6.19 7.49
N GLU A 383 -22.58 -7.04 6.73
CA GLU A 383 -24.03 -7.12 6.71
C GLU A 383 -24.49 -8.57 6.85
N GLN A 384 -25.65 -8.80 7.45
CA GLN A 384 -26.25 -10.12 7.56
C GLN A 384 -26.96 -10.49 6.27
N MET A 385 -26.82 -11.76 5.87
CA MET A 385 -27.50 -12.29 4.68
C MET A 385 -28.99 -12.43 4.94
N GLU A 386 -29.82 -11.96 4.00
CA GLU A 386 -31.30 -11.99 4.13
C GLU A 386 -31.84 -13.42 4.29
N TYR A 387 -31.27 -14.39 3.58
CA TYR A 387 -31.72 -15.78 3.63
C TYR A 387 -31.33 -16.50 4.94
N ASN A 388 -30.30 -16.02 5.63
CA ASN A 388 -29.84 -16.55 6.91
C ASN A 388 -29.12 -15.45 7.71
N PRO A 389 -29.80 -14.78 8.64
CA PRO A 389 -29.21 -13.70 9.43
C PRO A 389 -28.03 -14.10 10.33
N ALA A 390 -27.81 -15.40 10.57
CA ALA A 390 -26.61 -15.89 11.26
C ALA A 390 -25.33 -15.75 10.39
N VAL A 391 -25.47 -15.60 9.06
CA VAL A 391 -24.37 -15.46 8.12
C VAL A 391 -24.04 -13.99 7.92
N THR A 392 -22.81 -13.61 8.18
CA THR A 392 -22.28 -12.27 7.92
C THR A 392 -21.54 -12.26 6.59
N LEU A 393 -21.93 -11.35 5.68
CA LEU A 393 -21.18 -10.99 4.50
C LEU A 393 -20.29 -9.77 4.84
N ILE A 394 -19.00 -9.96 4.83
CA ILE A 394 -18.04 -8.89 5.02
C ILE A 394 -17.67 -8.30 3.66
N SER A 395 -17.82 -7.00 3.50
CA SER A 395 -17.67 -6.29 2.23
C SER A 395 -17.19 -4.85 2.46
N PHE A 396 -17.53 -3.93 1.57
CA PHE A 396 -17.17 -2.52 1.64
C PHE A 396 -18.40 -1.64 1.43
N LYS A 397 -18.37 -0.43 2.00
CA LYS A 397 -19.45 0.55 1.92
C LYS A 397 -18.89 1.97 1.81
N ASN A 398 -19.62 2.84 1.11
CA ASN A 398 -19.36 4.27 1.15
C ASN A 398 -20.05 4.91 2.36
N LEU A 399 -19.30 5.70 3.12
CA LEU A 399 -19.82 6.63 4.11
C LEU A 399 -19.91 8.02 3.49
N HIS A 400 -20.96 8.77 3.81
CA HIS A 400 -21.17 10.12 3.28
C HIS A 400 -19.96 11.05 3.54
N SER A 401 -19.40 11.04 4.74
CA SER A 401 -18.22 11.84 5.09
C SER A 401 -17.47 11.23 6.27
N LEU A 402 -16.13 11.26 6.21
CA LEU A 402 -15.25 10.93 7.31
C LEU A 402 -14.22 12.05 7.45
N LYS A 403 -14.29 12.78 8.56
CA LYS A 403 -13.38 13.90 8.86
C LYS A 403 -12.29 13.46 9.82
N SER A 404 -11.07 13.94 9.59
CA SER A 404 -9.93 13.67 10.47
C SER A 404 -8.95 14.83 10.52
N VAL A 405 -8.23 14.92 11.63
CA VAL A 405 -7.04 15.77 11.79
C VAL A 405 -5.87 14.88 12.16
N SER A 406 -4.74 15.10 11.53
CA SER A 406 -3.46 14.52 11.94
C SER A 406 -2.42 15.60 12.14
N ALA A 407 -1.55 15.42 13.13
CA ALA A 407 -0.39 16.27 13.34
C ALA A 407 0.85 15.39 13.51
N PHE A 408 1.94 15.82 12.93
CA PHE A 408 3.22 15.10 12.93
C PHE A 408 4.36 16.05 13.29
N LEU A 409 5.32 15.55 14.11
CA LEU A 409 6.55 16.25 14.50
C LEU A 409 7.73 15.31 14.32
N SER A 410 8.75 15.76 13.61
CA SER A 410 10.05 15.08 13.47
C SER A 410 11.17 15.97 13.99
N LEU A 411 12.02 15.40 14.85
CA LEU A 411 13.23 16.06 15.39
C LEU A 411 14.43 15.17 15.06
N ALA A 412 15.40 15.68 14.33
CA ALA A 412 16.60 14.94 13.89
C ALA A 412 17.91 15.73 14.15
N PRO A 413 18.23 16.05 15.42
CA PRO A 413 19.50 16.69 15.77
C PRO A 413 20.68 15.71 15.63
N LYS A 414 21.90 16.26 15.68
CA LYS A 414 23.14 15.46 15.68
C LYS A 414 24.05 15.87 16.84
N PHE A 415 24.47 14.90 17.63
CA PHE A 415 25.32 15.08 18.81
C PHE A 415 26.58 14.19 18.70
N GLY A 416 27.63 14.69 18.04
CA GLY A 416 28.85 13.93 17.82
C GLY A 416 28.61 12.61 17.08
N ILE A 417 28.84 11.48 17.76
CA ILE A 417 28.60 10.14 17.22
C ILE A 417 27.12 9.76 17.18
N TRP A 418 26.27 10.40 17.96
CA TRP A 418 24.87 10.08 18.13
C TRP A 418 23.99 10.96 17.24
N SER A 419 23.16 10.32 16.44
CA SER A 419 22.17 10.96 15.56
C SER A 419 20.78 10.41 15.91
N PRO A 420 20.10 10.97 16.93
CA PRO A 420 18.74 10.59 17.25
C PRO A 420 17.76 11.17 16.23
N GLN A 421 16.68 10.45 16.00
CA GLN A 421 15.51 10.94 15.28
C GLN A 421 14.26 10.56 16.06
N LEU A 422 13.52 11.56 16.51
CA LEU A 422 12.24 11.39 17.17
C LEU A 422 11.14 11.80 16.21
N ASN A 423 10.19 10.90 15.96
CA ASN A 423 9.00 11.13 15.15
C ASN A 423 7.78 10.90 16.02
N TRP A 424 6.91 11.87 16.10
CA TRP A 424 5.63 11.79 16.81
C TRP A 424 4.49 12.13 15.89
N GLY A 425 3.41 11.36 15.98
CA GLY A 425 2.17 11.60 15.28
C GLY A 425 0.97 11.48 16.21
N VAL A 426 -0.06 12.23 15.92
CA VAL A 426 -1.40 12.07 16.50
C VAL A 426 -2.42 12.19 15.38
N GLN A 427 -3.39 11.28 15.39
CA GLN A 427 -4.53 11.30 14.50
C GLN A 427 -5.81 11.23 15.29
N LYS A 428 -6.79 12.02 14.91
CA LYS A 428 -8.15 12.00 15.45
C LYS A 428 -9.14 12.13 14.33
N GLN A 429 -10.16 11.28 14.36
CA GLN A 429 -11.30 11.34 13.44
C GLN A 429 -12.58 11.71 14.18
N TRP A 430 -13.63 11.99 13.44
CA TRP A 430 -15.00 12.15 13.90
C TRP A 430 -15.92 11.27 13.03
N LEU A 431 -16.39 10.19 13.62
CA LEU A 431 -17.31 9.26 12.98
C LEU A 431 -18.35 8.81 14.01
N ASP A 432 -19.61 8.98 13.68
CA ASP A 432 -20.73 8.46 14.44
C ASP A 432 -21.31 7.28 13.65
N LEU A 433 -21.30 6.09 14.28
CA LEU A 433 -21.83 4.86 13.71
C LEU A 433 -23.13 4.46 14.43
N GLU A 434 -24.16 4.18 13.68
CA GLU A 434 -25.36 3.53 14.19
C GLU A 434 -25.07 2.03 14.38
N THR A 435 -25.27 1.54 15.59
CA THR A 435 -25.16 0.13 15.96
C THR A 435 -26.41 -0.33 16.67
N THR A 436 -26.58 -1.64 16.88
CA THR A 436 -27.71 -2.19 17.66
C THR A 436 -27.81 -1.62 19.08
N ASP A 437 -26.68 -1.22 19.67
CA ASP A 437 -26.60 -0.66 21.03
C ASP A 437 -26.76 0.87 21.05
N GLY A 438 -27.09 1.49 19.90
CA GLY A 438 -27.24 2.92 19.72
C GLY A 438 -26.08 3.58 18.98
N LEU A 439 -25.94 4.91 19.13
CA LEU A 439 -24.92 5.70 18.45
C LEU A 439 -23.54 5.53 19.07
N LEU A 440 -22.64 4.89 18.36
CA LEU A 440 -21.23 4.73 18.75
C LEU A 440 -20.38 5.87 18.18
N LYS A 441 -19.65 6.58 19.03
CA LYS A 441 -18.73 7.65 18.64
C LYS A 441 -17.31 7.12 18.50
N MET A 442 -16.81 7.07 17.25
CA MET A 442 -15.46 6.65 16.89
C MET A 442 -14.56 7.91 16.75
N ASN A 443 -14.08 8.42 17.87
CA ASN A 443 -13.36 9.70 17.91
C ASN A 443 -12.18 9.72 18.90
N LYS A 444 -11.74 8.57 19.40
CA LYS A 444 -10.58 8.47 20.29
C LYS A 444 -9.31 8.72 19.47
N PRO A 445 -8.44 9.67 19.91
CA PRO A 445 -7.19 9.92 19.21
C PRO A 445 -6.25 8.70 19.30
N MET A 446 -5.47 8.49 18.23
CA MET A 446 -4.40 7.52 18.16
C MET A 446 -3.06 8.24 18.09
N PHE A 447 -2.11 7.86 18.95
CA PHE A 447 -0.75 8.38 18.97
C PHE A 447 0.20 7.37 18.37
N THR A 448 1.16 7.85 17.57
CA THR A 448 2.27 7.06 17.04
C THR A 448 3.58 7.71 17.43
N GLY A 449 4.60 6.92 17.66
CA GLY A 449 5.93 7.39 17.99
C GLY A 449 7.00 6.46 17.47
N ALA A 450 8.09 7.03 16.93
CA ALA A 450 9.29 6.30 16.59
C ALA A 450 10.50 7.06 17.12
N PHE A 451 11.38 6.37 17.85
CA PHE A 451 12.63 6.92 18.33
C PHE A 451 13.79 6.09 17.78
N ASN A 452 14.39 6.62 16.72
CA ASN A 452 15.49 5.98 15.99
C ASN A 452 16.82 6.57 16.47
N ASN A 453 17.70 5.71 16.93
CA ASN A 453 19.02 6.09 17.42
C ASN A 453 20.09 5.46 16.55
N THR A 454 20.94 6.29 15.95
CA THR A 454 22.10 5.84 15.18
C THR A 454 23.36 6.36 15.83
N PHE A 455 24.31 5.45 16.08
CA PHE A 455 25.61 5.75 16.65
C PHE A 455 26.70 5.42 15.63
N ASN A 456 27.45 6.42 15.20
CA ASN A 456 28.54 6.27 14.24
C ASN A 456 29.87 6.33 15.00
N PHE A 457 30.51 5.19 15.13
CA PHE A 457 31.78 5.06 15.82
C PHE A 457 32.96 5.15 14.84
N ASN A 458 34.14 5.35 15.38
CA ASN A 458 35.37 5.29 14.61
C ASN A 458 35.60 3.89 14.00
N HIS A 459 36.49 3.81 13.00
CA HIS A 459 36.84 2.56 12.31
C HIS A 459 35.69 1.87 11.60
N GLY A 460 34.66 2.61 11.18
CA GLY A 460 33.54 2.09 10.36
C GLY A 460 32.56 1.18 11.11
N TRP A 461 32.37 1.39 12.41
CA TRP A 461 31.30 0.78 13.17
C TRP A 461 30.09 1.70 13.26
N MET A 462 28.90 1.12 13.13
CA MET A 462 27.63 1.81 13.33
C MET A 462 26.69 0.90 14.13
N ALA A 463 26.02 1.45 15.13
CA ALA A 463 24.94 0.78 15.84
C ALA A 463 23.63 1.54 15.65
N SER A 464 22.52 0.83 15.62
CA SER A 464 21.16 1.41 15.59
C SER A 464 20.28 0.76 16.65
N VAL A 465 19.40 1.57 17.25
CA VAL A 465 18.31 1.11 18.12
C VAL A 465 17.07 1.90 17.71
N GLU A 466 16.01 1.19 17.35
CA GLU A 466 14.76 1.76 16.87
C GLU A 466 13.62 1.32 17.81
N MET A 467 12.90 2.26 18.37
CA MET A 467 11.77 2.05 19.27
C MET A 467 10.51 2.58 18.59
N ASN A 468 9.48 1.76 18.50
CA ASN A 468 8.22 2.10 17.86
C ASN A 468 7.07 1.93 18.84
N TYR A 469 6.15 2.87 18.84
CA TYR A 469 4.97 2.90 19.69
C TYR A 469 3.72 3.32 18.93
N GLN A 470 2.61 2.64 19.17
CA GLN A 470 1.26 3.02 18.75
C GLN A 470 0.30 2.84 19.92
N SER A 471 -0.50 3.87 20.18
CA SER A 471 -1.53 3.79 21.22
C SER A 471 -2.81 3.16 20.69
N LYS A 472 -3.68 2.78 21.62
CA LYS A 472 -5.11 2.59 21.34
C LYS A 472 -5.68 3.86 20.71
N GLY A 473 -6.75 3.72 19.91
CA GLY A 473 -7.45 4.81 19.27
C GLY A 473 -8.41 4.32 18.19
N ASP A 474 -9.10 5.23 17.53
CA ASP A 474 -10.10 4.88 16.53
C ASP A 474 -9.62 5.29 15.14
N MET A 475 -9.82 4.39 14.16
CA MET A 475 -9.56 4.60 12.76
C MET A 475 -10.67 3.96 11.92
N GLU A 476 -11.40 4.78 11.14
CA GLU A 476 -12.62 4.36 10.44
C GLU A 476 -13.61 3.73 11.42
N ASN A 477 -14.19 2.56 11.12
CA ASN A 477 -15.05 1.81 12.03
C ASN A 477 -14.29 0.79 12.89
N CYS A 478 -12.99 0.98 13.08
CA CYS A 478 -12.12 0.11 13.86
C CYS A 478 -11.52 0.85 15.06
N SER A 479 -11.49 0.17 16.23
CA SER A 479 -10.79 0.63 17.44
C SER A 479 -9.59 -0.27 17.72
N GLU A 480 -8.39 0.32 17.75
CA GLU A 480 -7.21 -0.34 18.30
C GLU A 480 -7.39 -0.54 19.80
N THR A 481 -7.36 -1.79 20.26
CA THR A 481 -7.66 -2.17 21.67
C THR A 481 -6.41 -2.41 22.49
N LYS A 482 -5.23 -2.47 21.83
CA LYS A 482 -3.92 -2.67 22.47
C LYS A 482 -2.96 -1.56 22.10
N ASN A 483 -2.07 -1.21 23.03
CA ASN A 483 -0.88 -0.45 22.67
C ASN A 483 0.15 -1.41 22.06
N ILE A 484 0.83 -0.97 21.03
CA ILE A 484 1.92 -1.70 20.36
C ILE A 484 3.22 -1.00 20.73
N PHE A 485 4.21 -1.74 21.23
CA PHE A 485 5.56 -1.24 21.47
C PHE A 485 6.56 -2.31 21.11
N TYR A 486 7.47 -2.00 20.21
CA TYR A 486 8.53 -2.93 19.84
C TYR A 486 9.87 -2.21 19.60
N VAL A 487 10.93 -2.98 19.70
CA VAL A 487 12.31 -2.49 19.61
C VAL A 487 13.09 -3.35 18.63
N ASP A 488 13.74 -2.68 17.70
CA ASP A 488 14.70 -3.25 16.77
C ASP A 488 16.12 -2.75 17.10
N ALA A 489 17.14 -3.56 16.88
CA ALA A 489 18.52 -3.13 17.04
C ALA A 489 19.43 -3.76 15.98
N GLY A 490 20.53 -3.10 15.71
CA GLY A 490 21.49 -3.60 14.73
C GLY A 490 22.88 -3.01 14.91
N VAL A 491 23.87 -3.79 14.46
CA VAL A 491 25.28 -3.37 14.39
C VAL A 491 25.76 -3.61 12.97
N THR A 492 26.41 -2.61 12.40
CA THR A 492 26.98 -2.67 11.06
C THR A 492 28.48 -2.38 11.13
N LYS A 493 29.25 -3.16 10.43
CA LYS A 493 30.68 -2.92 10.19
C LYS A 493 30.91 -2.64 8.72
N PHE A 494 31.54 -1.51 8.44
CA PHE A 494 31.99 -1.12 7.10
C PHE A 494 33.46 -1.43 6.91
N PHE A 495 33.82 -1.87 5.70
CA PHE A 495 35.15 -2.24 5.29
C PHE A 495 35.51 -1.55 3.97
N TRP A 496 36.82 -1.36 3.72
CA TRP A 496 37.38 -0.87 2.45
C TRP A 496 36.74 0.43 1.93
N GLY A 497 36.60 1.43 2.81
CA GLY A 497 35.99 2.72 2.44
C GLY A 497 34.52 2.57 2.02
N ASP A 498 33.75 1.82 2.81
CA ASP A 498 32.30 1.56 2.64
C ASP A 498 31.93 0.73 1.38
N ARG A 499 32.93 0.07 0.76
CA ARG A 499 32.66 -0.85 -0.35
C ARG A 499 31.98 -2.13 0.11
N MET A 500 32.31 -2.60 1.33
CA MET A 500 31.66 -3.77 1.92
C MET A 500 31.04 -3.40 3.26
N SER A 501 29.89 -3.96 3.58
CA SER A 501 29.27 -3.88 4.90
C SER A 501 28.73 -5.23 5.35
N VAL A 502 28.84 -5.50 6.65
CA VAL A 502 28.22 -6.65 7.32
C VAL A 502 27.33 -6.09 8.42
N LYS A 503 26.05 -6.39 8.37
CA LYS A 503 25.05 -5.97 9.36
C LYS A 503 24.45 -7.19 10.04
N LEU A 504 24.46 -7.20 11.36
CA LEU A 504 23.66 -8.09 12.20
C LEU A 504 22.53 -7.26 12.81
N SER A 505 21.29 -7.67 12.66
CA SER A 505 20.14 -6.98 13.24
C SER A 505 19.12 -7.95 13.81
N GLY A 506 18.42 -7.51 14.86
CA GLY A 506 17.25 -8.17 15.42
C GLY A 506 16.04 -7.27 15.32
N THR A 507 14.90 -7.84 14.94
CA THR A 507 13.62 -7.15 14.90
C THR A 507 12.71 -7.68 16.00
N ASP A 508 11.87 -6.79 16.54
CA ASP A 508 10.92 -7.05 17.63
C ASP A 508 11.51 -7.85 18.78
N LEU A 509 12.64 -7.38 19.31
CA LEU A 509 13.46 -8.09 20.30
C LEU A 509 12.68 -8.58 21.52
N PHE A 510 11.61 -7.86 21.91
CA PHE A 510 10.78 -8.15 23.08
C PHE A 510 9.40 -8.75 22.74
N HIS A 511 9.17 -9.10 21.45
CA HIS A 511 7.91 -9.64 20.96
C HIS A 511 6.69 -8.77 21.30
N GLY A 512 6.82 -7.48 21.04
CA GLY A 512 5.81 -6.47 21.33
C GLY A 512 4.85 -6.12 20.18
N MET A 513 5.10 -6.63 18.97
CA MET A 513 4.25 -6.43 17.79
C MET A 513 2.98 -7.28 17.85
N LYS A 514 2.13 -7.04 18.87
CA LYS A 514 0.83 -7.70 19.03
C LYS A 514 -0.26 -6.68 18.91
N SER A 515 -1.11 -6.80 17.88
CA SER A 515 -2.24 -5.90 17.66
C SER A 515 -3.54 -6.45 18.26
N GLY A 516 -4.50 -5.57 18.49
CA GLY A 516 -5.84 -5.96 18.88
C GLY A 516 -6.83 -4.95 18.34
N ASN A 517 -7.71 -5.38 17.44
CA ASN A 517 -8.61 -4.53 16.68
C ASN A 517 -10.05 -4.93 16.96
N ARG A 518 -10.90 -3.97 17.34
CA ARG A 518 -12.34 -4.17 17.40
C ARG A 518 -12.99 -3.41 16.24
N MET A 519 -13.65 -4.15 15.36
CA MET A 519 -14.37 -3.60 14.22
C MET A 519 -15.86 -3.63 14.50
N TYR A 520 -16.54 -2.55 14.09
CA TYR A 520 -17.97 -2.37 14.32
C TYR A 520 -18.70 -2.30 13.00
N TYR A 521 -19.80 -3.04 12.91
CA TYR A 521 -20.73 -3.06 11.81
C TYR A 521 -22.11 -2.62 12.29
N ASN A 522 -23.13 -2.66 11.44
CA ASN A 522 -24.48 -2.30 11.85
C ASN A 522 -25.00 -3.19 12.99
N ARG A 523 -25.04 -4.51 12.76
CA ARG A 523 -25.59 -5.50 13.71
C ARG A 523 -24.54 -6.50 14.20
N ALA A 524 -23.28 -6.19 13.97
CA ALA A 524 -22.20 -7.08 14.36
C ALA A 524 -20.99 -6.30 14.84
N SER A 525 -20.19 -6.94 15.68
CA SER A 525 -18.84 -6.50 16.00
C SER A 525 -17.88 -7.68 16.02
N SER A 526 -16.62 -7.42 15.70
CA SER A 526 -15.56 -8.42 15.85
C SER A 526 -14.38 -7.85 16.62
N LEU A 527 -13.82 -8.63 17.53
CA LEU A 527 -12.57 -8.31 18.21
C LEU A 527 -11.51 -9.30 17.78
N GLN A 528 -10.47 -8.83 17.12
CA GLN A 528 -9.35 -9.64 16.65
C GLN A 528 -8.08 -9.30 17.41
N ILE A 529 -7.34 -10.33 17.86
CA ILE A 529 -6.03 -10.22 18.49
C ILE A 529 -5.04 -11.00 17.64
N ASN A 530 -4.02 -10.33 17.13
CA ASN A 530 -3.02 -10.90 16.23
C ASN A 530 -1.67 -11.05 16.94
N ASN A 531 -1.02 -12.18 16.67
CA ASN A 531 0.32 -12.51 17.07
C ASN A 531 1.12 -12.92 15.82
N TYR A 532 2.03 -12.06 15.39
CA TYR A 532 2.79 -12.25 14.15
C TYR A 532 4.16 -12.87 14.42
N ASP A 533 4.69 -13.60 13.44
CA ASP A 533 6.12 -13.99 13.39
C ASP A 533 6.99 -12.76 13.11
N SER A 534 7.08 -11.86 14.11
CA SER A 534 7.75 -10.54 14.00
C SER A 534 9.22 -10.57 14.42
N ARG A 535 9.61 -11.53 15.30
CA ARG A 535 10.99 -11.65 15.77
C ARG A 535 11.87 -12.30 14.71
N LYS A 536 12.97 -11.63 14.36
CA LYS A 536 13.95 -12.17 13.41
C LYS A 536 15.35 -11.67 13.75
N VAL A 537 16.32 -12.55 13.63
CA VAL A 537 17.73 -12.17 13.58
C VAL A 537 18.17 -12.25 12.12
N MET A 538 18.75 -11.19 11.61
CA MET A 538 19.16 -11.09 10.21
C MET A 538 20.65 -10.73 10.09
N LEU A 539 21.37 -11.52 9.32
CA LEU A 539 22.73 -11.21 8.86
C LEU A 539 22.64 -10.73 7.41
N THR A 540 23.15 -9.54 7.14
CA THR A 540 23.21 -8.97 5.79
C THR A 540 24.65 -8.65 5.42
N VAL A 541 25.09 -9.13 4.26
CA VAL A 541 26.37 -8.78 3.64
C VAL A 541 26.08 -7.99 2.37
N ARG A 542 26.77 -6.87 2.19
CA ARG A 542 26.66 -6.05 0.97
C ARG A 542 28.05 -5.71 0.46
N TYR A 543 28.22 -5.81 -0.85
CA TYR A 543 29.46 -5.42 -1.52
C TYR A 543 29.16 -4.56 -2.75
N LYS A 544 29.92 -3.45 -2.89
CA LYS A 544 29.78 -2.49 -3.98
C LYS A 544 31.10 -2.41 -4.76
N PHE A 545 31.02 -2.58 -6.06
CA PHE A 545 32.13 -2.37 -6.98
C PHE A 545 31.73 -1.32 -8.01
N ASN A 546 32.42 -0.19 -8.05
CA ASN A 546 32.17 0.92 -8.99
C ASN A 546 30.65 1.23 -9.20
N ALA A 547 29.86 0.98 -8.15
CA ALA A 547 28.41 1.12 -8.20
C ALA A 547 28.01 2.59 -8.31
N THR A 548 27.25 2.92 -9.34
CA THR A 548 26.70 4.25 -9.54
C THR A 548 25.18 4.18 -9.63
N ARG A 549 24.51 5.28 -9.29
CA ARG A 549 23.08 5.37 -9.49
C ARG A 549 22.76 5.41 -10.98
N ASN A 550 21.78 4.64 -11.47
CA ASN A 550 21.32 4.73 -12.85
C ASN A 550 20.79 6.13 -13.18
N LYS A 551 20.82 6.50 -14.46
CA LYS A 551 20.38 7.81 -14.94
C LYS A 551 18.94 7.79 -15.45
N TYR A 552 18.17 6.76 -15.18
CA TYR A 552 16.79 6.64 -15.60
C TYR A 552 15.95 7.77 -15.02
N LYS A 553 15.20 8.48 -15.85
CA LYS A 553 14.41 9.67 -15.48
C LYS A 553 12.90 9.46 -15.63
N GLY A 554 12.46 8.29 -16.10
CA GLY A 554 11.05 7.99 -16.25
C GLY A 554 10.34 8.02 -14.90
N SER A 555 9.26 8.80 -14.84
CA SER A 555 8.40 8.96 -13.64
C SER A 555 7.17 8.05 -13.65
N GLY A 556 6.90 7.39 -14.79
CA GLY A 556 5.73 6.55 -14.98
C GLY A 556 4.46 7.31 -15.34
N ALA A 557 3.51 6.56 -15.91
CA ALA A 557 2.13 6.96 -16.17
C ALA A 557 1.17 5.91 -15.59
N GLY A 558 -0.07 6.30 -15.23
CA GLY A 558 -1.08 5.40 -14.69
C GLY A 558 -0.74 4.82 -13.31
N GLU A 559 0.03 5.53 -12.48
CA GLU A 559 0.44 5.01 -11.17
C GLU A 559 -0.77 4.75 -10.25
N SER A 560 -1.80 5.61 -10.31
CA SER A 560 -3.03 5.43 -9.53
C SER A 560 -3.80 4.17 -9.95
N GLU A 561 -3.78 3.80 -11.22
CA GLU A 561 -4.42 2.59 -11.74
C GLU A 561 -3.59 1.34 -11.39
N LYS A 562 -2.25 1.42 -11.45
CA LYS A 562 -1.35 0.32 -11.04
C LYS A 562 -1.51 -0.05 -9.57
N GLU A 563 -1.72 0.93 -8.69
CA GLU A 563 -1.95 0.70 -7.26
C GLU A 563 -3.30 0.04 -6.95
N ARG A 564 -4.25 0.07 -7.89
CA ARG A 564 -5.58 -0.51 -7.75
C ARG A 564 -5.68 -1.94 -8.29
N LEU A 565 -4.69 -2.38 -9.09
CA LEU A 565 -4.59 -3.73 -9.63
C LEU A 565 -4.09 -4.73 -8.58
#